data_826cb8e2839a491965631c7c9d53272b
#
_entry.id   826cb8e2839a491965631c7c9d53272b
#
_cell.length_a   1.000
_cell.length_b   1.000
_cell.length_c   1.000
_cell.angle_alpha   90.00
_cell.angle_beta   90.00
_cell.angle_gamma   90.00
#
_symmetry.space_group_name_H-M   'P 1'
#
loop_
_entity.id
_entity.type
_entity.pdbx_description
1 polymer ?
#
loop_
_entity_poly.entity_id
_entity_poly.type
_entity_poly.pdbx_seq_one_letter_code
_entity_poly.pdbx_strand_id
1 'polypeptide(L)'
;MRKVYECDLHGHTNRSDGNDTPREYIDHAASRGLKVVAITDHDVIPPDKVETEMGCEDILKYARRKNIHLMKGIEISTETKIDDVHLVCFGCDWSLDYFKELDEFTIQSKKGSYKKLVLALQELGMAVSWDEVLDNNANPVPEDKVQKKMIFELMARKGYVESWKDAKLFVKNSPKLHIKREKPKAVEVIGQIHKMGGIVILAHPYLIKESVEYGGNVISREEFIEVLIEHGLDGIEASYSYDKTSYDGKMTPE
;
A
#
# COMPACT_ATOMS: atom_id res chain seq x y z
N MET A 1 -16.29 12.14 25.79
CA MET A 1 -15.55 10.84 25.90
C MET A 1 -15.09 10.47 24.52
N ARG A 2 -13.79 10.23 24.29
CA ARG A 2 -13.32 9.64 23.02
C ARG A 2 -13.94 8.24 22.91
N LYS A 3 -14.58 7.94 21.77
CA LYS A 3 -15.05 6.60 21.47
C LYS A 3 -13.82 5.69 21.38
N VAL A 4 -13.69 4.74 22.28
CA VAL A 4 -12.61 3.73 22.21
C VAL A 4 -13.12 2.62 21.27
N TYR A 5 -12.51 2.51 20.11
CA TYR A 5 -12.76 1.38 19.22
C TYR A 5 -11.96 0.19 19.73
N GLU A 6 -12.59 -0.98 19.81
CA GLU A 6 -11.94 -2.21 20.25
C GLU A 6 -11.23 -2.94 19.10
N CYS A 7 -11.40 -2.49 17.86
CA CYS A 7 -10.79 -3.07 16.68
C CYS A 7 -10.24 -2.03 15.72
N ASP A 8 -9.19 -2.43 14.99
CA ASP A 8 -8.63 -1.73 13.84
C ASP A 8 -8.26 -2.79 12.79
N LEU A 9 -8.97 -2.80 11.66
CA LEU A 9 -8.86 -3.84 10.64
C LEU A 9 -8.11 -3.38 9.38
N HIS A 10 -7.52 -2.19 9.41
CA HIS A 10 -6.70 -1.68 8.32
C HIS A 10 -5.47 -0.99 8.90
N GLY A 11 -4.35 -1.67 8.91
CA GLY A 11 -3.12 -1.15 9.48
C GLY A 11 -1.86 -1.71 8.83
N HIS A 12 -0.82 -0.86 8.80
CA HIS A 12 0.43 -1.11 8.10
C HIS A 12 1.60 -1.22 9.04
N THR A 13 2.57 -2.05 8.65
CA THR A 13 3.84 -2.20 9.33
C THR A 13 4.98 -1.64 8.47
N ASN A 14 6.20 -1.66 8.97
CA ASN A 14 7.38 -1.27 8.21
C ASN A 14 7.74 -2.22 7.04
N ARG A 15 6.92 -3.25 6.82
CA ARG A 15 7.02 -4.11 5.63
C ARG A 15 6.45 -3.42 4.39
N SER A 16 5.64 -2.37 4.60
CA SER A 16 5.16 -1.47 3.54
C SER A 16 5.50 -0.01 3.85
N ASP A 17 4.58 0.77 4.35
CA ASP A 17 4.74 2.20 4.60
C ASP A 17 4.42 2.62 6.04
N GLY A 18 4.12 1.68 6.92
CA GLY A 18 4.05 1.88 8.36
C GLY A 18 5.43 2.07 9.01
N ASN A 19 5.45 2.49 10.26
CA ASN A 19 6.69 2.74 11.00
C ASN A 19 7.09 1.57 11.91
N ASP A 20 6.11 0.84 12.42
CA ASP A 20 6.30 -0.24 13.40
C ASP A 20 6.66 -1.55 12.71
N THR A 21 7.55 -2.34 13.29
CA THR A 21 7.66 -3.74 12.94
C THR A 21 6.33 -4.47 13.26
N PRO A 22 6.04 -5.63 12.64
CA PRO A 22 4.84 -6.42 12.99
C PRO A 22 4.69 -6.69 14.49
N ARG A 23 5.80 -6.88 15.21
CA ARG A 23 5.82 -7.03 16.67
C ARG A 23 5.40 -5.75 17.37
N GLU A 24 6.05 -4.63 17.06
CA GLU A 24 5.75 -3.33 17.67
C GLU A 24 4.31 -2.90 17.39
N TYR A 25 3.79 -3.18 16.19
CA TYR A 25 2.40 -2.93 15.83
C TYR A 25 1.43 -3.65 16.79
N ILE A 26 1.67 -4.95 17.06
CA ILE A 26 0.87 -5.72 18.01
C ILE A 26 1.01 -5.16 19.44
N ASP A 27 2.23 -4.83 19.87
CA ASP A 27 2.50 -4.26 21.20
C ASP A 27 1.82 -2.89 21.38
N HIS A 28 1.86 -2.03 20.37
CA HIS A 28 1.17 -0.74 20.39
C HIS A 28 -0.35 -0.90 20.41
N ALA A 29 -0.91 -1.82 19.61
CA ALA A 29 -2.34 -2.14 19.63
C ALA A 29 -2.80 -2.58 21.02
N ALA A 30 -2.06 -3.49 21.65
CA ALA A 30 -2.34 -3.98 23.00
C ALA A 30 -2.27 -2.85 24.05
N SER A 31 -1.25 -1.98 23.96
CA SER A 31 -1.07 -0.85 24.87
C SER A 31 -2.20 0.19 24.78
N ARG A 32 -2.87 0.28 23.61
CA ARG A 32 -4.03 1.14 23.37
C ARG A 32 -5.37 0.51 23.72
N GLY A 33 -5.37 -0.74 24.17
CA GLY A 33 -6.57 -1.45 24.59
C GLY A 33 -7.39 -2.04 23.45
N LEU A 34 -6.83 -2.11 22.22
CA LEU A 34 -7.45 -2.81 21.11
C LEU A 34 -7.55 -4.32 21.43
N LYS A 35 -8.55 -4.97 20.86
CA LYS A 35 -8.81 -6.42 21.02
C LYS A 35 -8.62 -7.18 19.71
N VAL A 36 -8.96 -6.54 18.60
CA VAL A 36 -8.84 -7.12 17.27
C VAL A 36 -8.09 -6.15 16.40
N VAL A 37 -7.06 -6.61 15.73
CA VAL A 37 -6.32 -5.80 14.74
C VAL A 37 -5.98 -6.63 13.51
N ALA A 38 -5.78 -5.95 12.39
CA ALA A 38 -5.26 -6.60 11.20
C ALA A 38 -3.91 -6.00 10.79
N ILE A 39 -3.05 -6.84 10.22
CA ILE A 39 -1.89 -6.40 9.45
C ILE A 39 -2.26 -6.55 7.98
N THR A 40 -2.31 -5.44 7.26
CA THR A 40 -2.76 -5.32 5.87
C THR A 40 -1.77 -4.51 5.04
N ASP A 41 -0.50 -4.87 5.11
CA ASP A 41 0.58 -4.18 4.40
C ASP A 41 0.32 -4.07 2.89
N HIS A 42 0.69 -2.95 2.28
CA HIS A 42 0.53 -2.69 0.85
C HIS A 42 1.30 -3.70 -0.02
N ASP A 43 0.56 -4.48 -0.81
CA ASP A 43 1.10 -5.43 -1.79
C ASP A 43 2.08 -6.47 -1.20
N VAL A 44 2.03 -6.71 0.11
CA VAL A 44 2.92 -7.65 0.81
C VAL A 44 2.09 -8.60 1.65
N ILE A 45 2.25 -9.91 1.45
CA ILE A 45 1.54 -10.93 2.24
C ILE A 45 1.85 -10.78 3.74
N PRO A 46 0.87 -11.08 4.63
CA PRO A 46 1.07 -10.95 6.06
C PRO A 46 2.16 -11.90 6.56
N PRO A 47 2.96 -11.50 7.56
CA PRO A 47 4.03 -12.35 8.07
C PRO A 47 3.49 -13.52 8.89
N ASP A 48 4.20 -14.66 8.84
CA ASP A 48 3.90 -15.82 9.69
C ASP A 48 4.59 -15.74 11.05
N LYS A 49 5.67 -14.97 11.14
CA LYS A 49 6.54 -14.93 12.32
C LYS A 49 6.93 -13.50 12.67
N VAL A 50 7.24 -13.32 13.94
CA VAL A 50 7.83 -12.09 14.49
C VAL A 50 9.12 -12.40 15.23
N GLU A 51 10.07 -11.47 15.17
CA GLU A 51 11.31 -11.49 15.94
C GLU A 51 11.04 -11.04 17.38
N THR A 52 11.49 -11.83 18.34
CA THR A 52 11.42 -11.53 19.78
C THR A 52 12.79 -11.68 20.42
N GLU A 53 12.95 -11.27 21.66
CA GLU A 53 14.21 -11.45 22.42
C GLU A 53 14.58 -12.93 22.62
N MET A 54 13.58 -13.82 22.55
CA MET A 54 13.75 -15.27 22.65
C MET A 54 13.89 -15.98 21.30
N GLY A 55 14.00 -15.21 20.20
CA GLY A 55 14.06 -15.73 18.84
C GLY A 55 12.76 -15.52 18.06
N CYS A 56 12.62 -16.25 16.96
CA CYS A 56 11.51 -16.11 16.04
C CYS A 56 10.28 -16.91 16.52
N GLU A 57 9.13 -16.26 16.63
CA GLU A 57 7.87 -16.84 17.12
C GLU A 57 6.76 -16.69 16.08
N ASP A 58 5.81 -17.63 16.08
CA ASP A 58 4.57 -17.52 15.30
C ASP A 58 3.79 -16.26 15.69
N ILE A 59 3.43 -15.44 14.68
CA ILE A 59 2.82 -14.12 14.92
C ILE A 59 1.46 -14.21 15.61
N LEU A 60 0.64 -15.23 15.30
CA LEU A 60 -0.67 -15.41 15.92
C LEU A 60 -0.54 -15.87 17.38
N LYS A 61 0.50 -16.65 17.71
CA LYS A 61 0.80 -17.00 19.10
C LYS A 61 1.25 -15.78 19.88
N TYR A 62 2.12 -14.96 19.28
CA TYR A 62 2.57 -13.70 19.87
C TYR A 62 1.40 -12.77 20.18
N ALA A 63 0.53 -12.52 19.20
CA ALA A 63 -0.64 -11.67 19.36
C ALA A 63 -1.60 -12.17 20.47
N ARG A 64 -1.89 -13.48 20.49
CA ARG A 64 -2.72 -14.10 21.55
C ARG A 64 -2.15 -13.89 22.95
N ARG A 65 -0.82 -13.99 23.11
CA ARG A 65 -0.14 -13.73 24.38
C ARG A 65 -0.27 -12.28 24.85
N LYS A 66 -0.47 -11.34 23.90
CA LYS A 66 -0.77 -9.91 24.15
C LYS A 66 -2.26 -9.62 24.30
N ASN A 67 -3.13 -10.65 24.32
CA ASN A 67 -4.60 -10.54 24.32
C ASN A 67 -5.13 -9.81 23.07
N ILE A 68 -4.46 -9.95 21.93
CA ILE A 68 -4.87 -9.45 20.64
C ILE A 68 -5.33 -10.62 19.76
N HIS A 69 -6.50 -10.48 19.16
CA HIS A 69 -6.90 -11.29 18.02
C HIS A 69 -6.36 -10.63 16.75
N LEU A 70 -5.29 -11.20 16.20
CA LEU A 70 -4.67 -10.71 14.98
C LEU A 70 -5.32 -11.37 13.75
N MET A 71 -5.78 -10.55 12.83
CA MET A 71 -6.19 -10.97 11.49
C MET A 71 -5.05 -10.75 10.50
N LYS A 72 -4.77 -11.75 9.68
CA LYS A 72 -3.80 -11.67 8.59
C LYS A 72 -4.54 -11.20 7.34
N GLY A 73 -4.09 -10.10 6.74
CA GLY A 73 -4.66 -9.52 5.54
C GLY A 73 -3.59 -8.93 4.63
N ILE A 74 -4.00 -8.39 3.52
CA ILE A 74 -3.17 -7.65 2.56
C ILE A 74 -3.99 -6.49 2.01
N GLU A 75 -3.38 -5.34 1.80
CA GLU A 75 -3.97 -4.27 1.00
C GLU A 75 -3.36 -4.29 -0.41
N ILE A 76 -4.14 -4.70 -1.40
CA ILE A 76 -3.71 -4.82 -2.79
C ILE A 76 -4.00 -3.52 -3.52
N SER A 77 -2.96 -2.88 -4.06
CA SER A 77 -3.12 -1.73 -4.95
C SER A 77 -3.61 -2.19 -6.31
N THR A 78 -4.73 -1.67 -6.76
CA THR A 78 -5.36 -2.06 -8.03
C THR A 78 -5.53 -0.87 -8.97
N GLU A 79 -5.94 -1.12 -10.21
CA GLU A 79 -6.23 -0.15 -11.26
C GLU A 79 -5.05 0.76 -11.64
N THR A 80 -4.43 0.49 -12.78
CA THR A 80 -3.28 1.28 -13.28
C THR A 80 -3.67 2.73 -13.60
N LYS A 81 -4.88 2.95 -14.12
CA LYS A 81 -5.33 4.27 -14.58
C LYS A 81 -6.02 5.09 -13.49
N ILE A 82 -6.62 4.43 -12.51
CA ILE A 82 -7.33 5.06 -11.41
C ILE A 82 -6.43 5.02 -10.16
N ASP A 83 -6.17 6.17 -9.56
CA ASP A 83 -5.36 6.25 -8.35
C ASP A 83 -6.21 5.86 -7.12
N ASP A 84 -5.52 5.38 -6.09
CA ASP A 84 -6.07 5.09 -4.76
C ASP A 84 -7.19 4.02 -4.71
N VAL A 85 -7.28 3.15 -5.73
CA VAL A 85 -8.14 1.97 -5.67
C VAL A 85 -7.37 0.84 -4.98
N HIS A 86 -7.69 0.63 -3.71
CA HIS A 86 -7.06 -0.38 -2.89
C HIS A 86 -8.08 -1.35 -2.32
N LEU A 87 -7.73 -2.63 -2.30
CA LEU A 87 -8.59 -3.71 -1.81
C LEU A 87 -7.94 -4.38 -0.61
N VAL A 88 -8.56 -4.29 0.55
CA VAL A 88 -8.16 -5.03 1.75
C VAL A 88 -8.79 -6.41 1.71
N CYS A 89 -7.94 -7.44 1.72
CA CYS A 89 -8.34 -8.83 1.55
C CYS A 89 -8.00 -9.66 2.80
N PHE A 90 -8.91 -10.56 3.18
CA PHE A 90 -8.78 -11.43 4.35
C PHE A 90 -9.20 -12.86 4.03
N GLY A 91 -8.85 -13.80 4.93
CA GLY A 91 -9.37 -15.18 4.92
C GLY A 91 -8.75 -16.09 3.87
N CYS A 92 -7.68 -15.67 3.20
CA CYS A 92 -7.02 -16.45 2.17
C CYS A 92 -5.98 -17.43 2.74
N ASP A 93 -5.68 -18.46 1.98
CA ASP A 93 -4.46 -19.24 2.14
C ASP A 93 -3.30 -18.50 1.47
N TRP A 94 -2.48 -17.82 2.28
CA TRP A 94 -1.37 -16.97 1.85
C TRP A 94 -0.20 -17.75 1.21
N SER A 95 -0.23 -19.09 1.24
CA SER A 95 0.78 -19.94 0.62
C SER A 95 0.54 -20.22 -0.86
N LEU A 96 -0.63 -19.86 -1.39
CA LEU A 96 -1.01 -20.12 -2.78
C LEU A 96 -0.14 -19.35 -3.77
N ASP A 97 0.09 -19.96 -4.93
CA ASP A 97 0.94 -19.40 -5.99
C ASP A 97 0.47 -18.03 -6.49
N TYR A 98 -0.83 -17.75 -6.45
CA TYR A 98 -1.38 -16.44 -6.79
C TYR A 98 -0.67 -15.28 -6.04
N PHE A 99 -0.38 -15.44 -4.75
CA PHE A 99 0.29 -14.39 -3.98
C PHE A 99 1.77 -14.24 -4.33
N LYS A 100 2.44 -15.31 -4.74
CA LYS A 100 3.81 -15.25 -5.25
C LYS A 100 3.86 -14.53 -6.60
N GLU A 101 2.92 -14.88 -7.50
CA GLU A 101 2.79 -14.24 -8.81
C GLU A 101 2.46 -12.74 -8.66
N LEU A 102 1.57 -12.39 -7.71
CA LEU A 102 1.22 -11.01 -7.40
C LEU A 102 2.42 -10.21 -6.86
N ASP A 103 3.21 -10.80 -5.97
CA ASP A 103 4.43 -10.18 -5.43
C ASP A 103 5.48 -9.96 -6.53
N GLU A 104 5.76 -10.99 -7.35
CA GLU A 104 6.66 -10.88 -8.50
C GLU A 104 6.20 -9.81 -9.49
N PHE A 105 4.92 -9.81 -9.86
CA PHE A 105 4.32 -8.79 -10.72
C PHE A 105 4.51 -7.39 -10.13
N THR A 106 4.23 -7.23 -8.84
CA THR A 106 4.35 -5.96 -8.13
C THR A 106 5.79 -5.45 -8.11
N ILE A 107 6.76 -6.31 -7.82
CA ILE A 107 8.20 -5.99 -7.84
C ILE A 107 8.62 -5.52 -9.24
N GLN A 108 8.27 -6.28 -10.29
CA GLN A 108 8.64 -5.93 -11.66
C GLN A 108 7.98 -4.62 -12.10
N SER A 109 6.71 -4.41 -11.76
CA SER A 109 5.98 -3.19 -12.07
C SER A 109 6.57 -1.96 -11.35
N LYS A 110 6.87 -2.07 -10.05
CA LYS A 110 7.57 -1.03 -9.28
C LYS A 110 8.91 -0.69 -9.93
N LYS A 111 9.75 -1.69 -10.16
CA LYS A 111 11.06 -1.54 -10.79
C LYS A 111 10.96 -0.84 -12.16
N GLY A 112 10.06 -1.32 -13.02
CA GLY A 112 9.84 -0.72 -14.35
C GLY A 112 9.42 0.75 -14.26
N SER A 113 8.51 1.10 -13.37
CA SER A 113 8.06 2.47 -13.17
C SER A 113 9.15 3.37 -12.60
N TYR A 114 9.99 2.87 -11.72
CA TYR A 114 11.11 3.64 -11.14
C TYR A 114 12.21 3.90 -12.16
N LYS A 115 12.56 2.92 -13.00
CA LYS A 115 13.49 3.11 -14.11
C LYS A 115 12.97 4.18 -15.11
N LYS A 116 11.67 4.12 -15.45
CA LYS A 116 11.03 5.15 -16.29
C LYS A 116 11.08 6.54 -15.63
N LEU A 117 10.89 6.63 -14.31
CA LEU A 117 11.01 7.91 -13.59
C LEU A 117 12.43 8.47 -13.67
N VAL A 118 13.45 7.62 -13.46
CA VAL A 118 14.87 8.05 -13.60
C VAL A 118 15.13 8.59 -15.01
N LEU A 119 14.67 7.90 -16.06
CA LEU A 119 14.80 8.37 -17.44
C LEU A 119 14.10 9.71 -17.67
N ALA A 120 12.88 9.87 -17.16
CA ALA A 120 12.14 11.13 -17.28
C ALA A 120 12.82 12.29 -16.52
N LEU A 121 13.48 12.03 -15.40
CA LEU A 121 14.30 13.02 -14.70
C LEU A 121 15.54 13.41 -15.52
N GLN A 122 16.19 12.45 -16.19
CA GLN A 122 17.32 12.73 -17.12
C GLN A 122 16.88 13.60 -18.30
N GLU A 123 15.70 13.36 -18.86
CA GLU A 123 15.12 14.20 -19.93
C GLU A 123 14.86 15.64 -19.48
N LEU A 124 14.66 15.87 -18.18
CA LEU A 124 14.57 17.20 -17.57
C LEU A 124 15.94 17.81 -17.22
N GLY A 125 17.04 17.17 -17.62
CA GLY A 125 18.41 17.65 -17.37
C GLY A 125 18.98 17.31 -16.00
N MET A 126 18.33 16.42 -15.23
CA MET A 126 18.86 15.98 -13.94
C MET A 126 19.84 14.82 -14.14
N ALA A 127 21.09 14.98 -13.67
CA ALA A 127 22.12 13.95 -13.75
C ALA A 127 21.93 12.88 -12.67
N VAL A 128 20.85 12.11 -12.75
CA VAL A 128 20.53 10.96 -11.89
C VAL A 128 20.62 9.68 -12.72
N SER A 129 21.10 8.57 -12.14
CA SER A 129 21.19 7.29 -12.86
C SER A 129 20.62 6.16 -12.02
N TRP A 130 20.24 5.08 -12.68
CA TRP A 130 19.74 3.88 -11.98
C TRP A 130 20.81 3.24 -11.11
N ASP A 131 22.07 3.23 -11.55
CA ASP A 131 23.18 2.67 -10.78
C ASP A 131 23.42 3.46 -9.48
N GLU A 132 23.24 4.80 -9.50
CA GLU A 132 23.33 5.63 -8.30
C GLU A 132 22.16 5.38 -7.33
N VAL A 133 20.98 5.03 -7.86
CA VAL A 133 19.85 4.61 -7.02
C VAL A 133 20.17 3.28 -6.34
N LEU A 134 20.75 2.31 -7.06
CA LEU A 134 21.16 1.02 -6.53
C LEU A 134 22.31 1.13 -5.53
N ASP A 135 23.28 2.02 -5.77
CA ASP A 135 24.37 2.30 -4.83
C ASP A 135 23.86 2.90 -3.51
N ASN A 136 22.74 3.59 -3.55
CA ASN A 136 22.06 4.15 -2.38
C ASN A 136 23.03 4.79 -1.35
N ASN A 137 23.94 5.67 -1.84
CA ASN A 137 24.93 6.35 -1.01
C ASN A 137 25.87 5.38 -0.27
N ALA A 138 26.51 4.50 -1.01
CA ALA A 138 27.42 3.45 -0.52
C ALA A 138 26.76 2.39 0.40
N ASN A 139 25.44 2.26 0.30
CA ASN A 139 24.66 1.17 0.92
C ASN A 139 23.90 0.41 -0.17
N PRO A 140 24.55 -0.43 -0.97
CA PRO A 140 23.97 -1.05 -2.15
C PRO A 140 22.68 -1.83 -1.85
N VAL A 141 21.69 -1.64 -2.70
CA VAL A 141 20.36 -2.24 -2.57
C VAL A 141 20.06 -3.12 -3.78
N PRO A 142 19.61 -4.37 -3.60
CA PRO A 142 19.13 -5.19 -4.71
C PRO A 142 17.96 -4.50 -5.45
N GLU A 143 17.85 -4.74 -6.77
CA GLU A 143 16.83 -4.09 -7.60
C GLU A 143 15.39 -4.32 -7.11
N ASP A 144 15.11 -5.50 -6.53
CA ASP A 144 13.81 -5.88 -5.98
C ASP A 144 13.46 -5.17 -4.65
N LYS A 145 14.44 -4.54 -4.01
CA LYS A 145 14.28 -3.79 -2.74
C LYS A 145 14.31 -2.28 -2.93
N VAL A 146 14.46 -1.80 -4.16
CA VAL A 146 14.43 -0.36 -4.44
C VAL A 146 13.08 0.25 -4.08
N GLN A 147 13.11 1.38 -3.39
CA GLN A 147 11.95 2.19 -3.07
C GLN A 147 11.99 3.52 -3.81
N LYS A 148 10.83 4.05 -4.19
CA LYS A 148 10.71 5.35 -4.87
C LYS A 148 11.38 6.49 -4.08
N LYS A 149 11.36 6.38 -2.75
CA LYS A 149 12.01 7.33 -1.84
C LYS A 149 13.51 7.45 -2.09
N MET A 150 14.20 6.38 -2.48
CA MET A 150 15.64 6.39 -2.78
C MET A 150 15.96 7.29 -3.98
N ILE A 151 15.07 7.34 -4.98
CA ILE A 151 15.19 8.29 -6.11
C ILE A 151 15.04 9.73 -5.60
N PHE A 152 14.08 9.98 -4.71
CA PHE A 152 13.86 11.31 -4.12
C PHE A 152 15.04 11.77 -3.26
N GLU A 153 15.62 10.85 -2.49
CA GLU A 153 16.82 11.10 -1.69
C GLU A 153 18.04 11.40 -2.59
N LEU A 154 18.17 10.69 -3.71
CA LEU A 154 19.23 10.97 -4.70
C LEU A 154 19.06 12.38 -5.30
N MET A 155 17.84 12.80 -5.66
CA MET A 155 17.57 14.15 -6.15
C MET A 155 17.98 15.22 -5.12
N ALA A 156 17.67 15.01 -3.84
CA ALA A 156 18.07 15.93 -2.78
C ALA A 156 19.58 15.95 -2.57
N ARG A 157 20.25 14.79 -2.53
CA ARG A 157 21.73 14.71 -2.42
C ARG A 157 22.46 15.44 -3.55
N LYS A 158 21.88 15.43 -4.76
CA LYS A 158 22.44 16.14 -5.91
C LYS A 158 22.07 17.62 -5.98
N GLY A 159 21.31 18.12 -5.01
CA GLY A 159 20.97 19.55 -4.90
C GLY A 159 19.87 20.00 -5.87
N TYR A 160 19.12 19.10 -6.49
CA TYR A 160 17.97 19.47 -7.34
C TYR A 160 16.78 19.97 -6.54
N VAL A 161 16.67 19.57 -5.28
CA VAL A 161 15.63 19.94 -4.31
C VAL A 161 16.26 19.96 -2.91
N GLU A 162 15.59 20.60 -1.94
CA GLU A 162 16.12 20.71 -0.57
C GLU A 162 16.00 19.41 0.22
N SER A 163 14.91 18.66 0.03
CA SER A 163 14.67 17.41 0.73
C SER A 163 13.97 16.37 -0.16
N TRP A 164 13.94 15.11 0.30
CA TRP A 164 13.19 14.06 -0.38
C TRP A 164 11.68 14.35 -0.41
N LYS A 165 11.15 15.12 0.56
CA LYS A 165 9.75 15.55 0.58
C LYS A 165 9.45 16.53 -0.53
N ASP A 166 10.38 17.45 -0.80
CA ASP A 166 10.29 18.41 -1.91
C ASP A 166 10.42 17.70 -3.25
N ALA A 167 11.28 16.66 -3.34
CA ALA A 167 11.34 15.78 -4.51
C ALA A 167 10.00 15.10 -4.78
N LYS A 168 9.35 14.56 -3.73
CA LYS A 168 8.02 13.95 -3.83
C LYS A 168 6.99 14.93 -4.37
N LEU A 169 6.99 16.16 -3.85
CA LEU A 169 6.08 17.23 -4.33
C LEU A 169 6.42 17.65 -5.76
N PHE A 170 7.70 17.83 -6.09
CA PHE A 170 8.14 18.14 -7.46
C PHE A 170 7.64 17.11 -8.46
N VAL A 171 7.83 15.82 -8.18
CA VAL A 171 7.35 14.73 -9.03
C VAL A 171 5.82 14.72 -9.11
N LYS A 172 5.13 14.91 -7.99
CA LYS A 172 3.66 14.98 -7.94
C LYS A 172 3.10 16.12 -8.78
N ASN A 173 3.77 17.28 -8.81
CA ASN A 173 3.30 18.46 -9.51
C ASN A 173 3.79 18.56 -10.98
N SER A 174 4.60 17.60 -11.43
CA SER A 174 5.17 17.56 -12.78
C SER A 174 4.48 16.51 -13.64
N PRO A 175 3.55 16.86 -14.56
CA PRO A 175 2.82 15.88 -15.36
C PRO A 175 3.70 14.87 -16.11
N LYS A 176 4.88 15.32 -16.60
CA LYS A 176 5.86 14.46 -17.29
C LYS A 176 6.47 13.37 -16.39
N LEU A 177 6.40 13.53 -15.08
CA LEU A 177 6.94 12.60 -14.08
C LEU A 177 5.85 11.72 -13.45
N HIS A 178 4.59 11.84 -13.90
CA HIS A 178 3.49 10.98 -13.46
C HIS A 178 3.60 9.58 -14.09
N ILE A 179 4.64 8.86 -13.72
CA ILE A 179 4.83 7.48 -14.17
C ILE A 179 3.97 6.55 -13.30
N LYS A 180 2.88 6.04 -13.87
CA LYS A 180 2.05 5.04 -13.23
C LYS A 180 2.68 3.65 -13.37
N ARG A 181 2.69 2.89 -12.28
CA ARG A 181 3.05 1.46 -12.34
C ARG A 181 1.86 0.65 -12.80
N GLU A 182 2.11 -0.46 -13.46
CA GLU A 182 1.07 -1.44 -13.75
C GLU A 182 0.54 -2.03 -12.44
N LYS A 183 -0.77 -2.20 -12.37
CA LYS A 183 -1.48 -2.78 -11.23
C LYS A 183 -2.51 -3.78 -11.74
N PRO A 184 -2.87 -4.83 -10.99
CA PRO A 184 -3.97 -5.72 -11.35
C PRO A 184 -5.29 -4.96 -11.41
N LYS A 185 -6.25 -5.47 -12.16
CA LYS A 185 -7.60 -4.91 -12.16
C LYS A 185 -8.35 -5.33 -10.90
N ALA A 186 -9.08 -4.39 -10.30
CA ALA A 186 -9.83 -4.64 -9.07
C ALA A 186 -10.79 -5.83 -9.22
N VAL A 187 -11.54 -5.92 -10.31
CA VAL A 187 -12.48 -7.00 -10.59
C VAL A 187 -11.79 -8.39 -10.71
N GLU A 188 -10.57 -8.44 -11.25
CA GLU A 188 -9.80 -9.68 -11.32
C GLU A 188 -9.32 -10.12 -9.95
N VAL A 189 -8.86 -9.18 -9.11
CA VAL A 189 -8.46 -9.44 -7.72
C VAL A 189 -9.64 -9.97 -6.91
N ILE A 190 -10.81 -9.33 -6.97
CA ILE A 190 -12.03 -9.77 -6.30
C ILE A 190 -12.33 -11.25 -6.66
N GLY A 191 -12.35 -11.56 -7.96
CA GLY A 191 -12.61 -12.91 -8.41
C GLY A 191 -11.56 -13.94 -7.95
N GLN A 192 -10.28 -13.58 -7.87
CA GLN A 192 -9.24 -14.49 -7.38
C GLN A 192 -9.33 -14.71 -5.86
N ILE A 193 -9.54 -13.65 -5.09
CA ILE A 193 -9.69 -13.74 -3.63
C ILE A 193 -10.90 -14.62 -3.28
N HIS A 194 -12.04 -14.47 -3.96
CA HIS A 194 -13.21 -15.31 -3.75
C HIS A 194 -12.97 -16.79 -4.08
N LYS A 195 -12.24 -17.10 -5.15
CA LYS A 195 -11.85 -18.49 -5.46
C LYS A 195 -11.04 -19.15 -4.34
N MET A 196 -10.34 -18.35 -3.55
CA MET A 196 -9.55 -18.80 -2.40
C MET A 196 -10.35 -18.76 -1.08
N GLY A 197 -11.66 -18.45 -1.13
CA GLY A 197 -12.55 -18.38 0.04
C GLY A 197 -12.37 -17.13 0.89
N GLY A 198 -11.63 -16.13 0.40
CA GLY A 198 -11.39 -14.85 1.08
C GLY A 198 -12.53 -13.85 0.87
N ILE A 199 -12.44 -12.72 1.56
CA ILE A 199 -13.33 -11.56 1.43
C ILE A 199 -12.53 -10.33 1.01
N VAL A 200 -13.20 -9.38 0.34
CA VAL A 200 -12.60 -8.18 -0.25
C VAL A 200 -13.36 -6.92 0.17
N ILE A 201 -12.63 -5.98 0.74
CA ILE A 201 -13.16 -4.70 1.22
C ILE A 201 -12.50 -3.56 0.43
N LEU A 202 -13.27 -2.63 -0.12
CA LEU A 202 -12.72 -1.42 -0.72
C LEU A 202 -12.22 -0.49 0.38
N ALA A 203 -10.94 -0.19 0.37
CA ALA A 203 -10.30 0.71 1.32
C ALA A 203 -10.56 2.19 0.97
N HIS A 204 -10.65 3.05 1.99
CA HIS A 204 -10.68 4.52 1.90
C HIS A 204 -11.30 5.08 0.59
N PRO A 205 -12.56 4.78 0.27
CA PRO A 205 -13.17 5.03 -1.05
C PRO A 205 -13.10 6.51 -1.48
N TYR A 206 -13.08 7.44 -0.54
CA TYR A 206 -13.01 8.88 -0.84
C TYR A 206 -11.63 9.37 -1.30
N LEU A 207 -10.58 8.56 -1.27
CA LEU A 207 -9.31 8.87 -1.93
C LEU A 207 -9.40 8.70 -3.45
N ILE A 208 -10.34 7.88 -3.94
CA ILE A 208 -10.66 7.77 -5.36
C ILE A 208 -11.29 9.10 -5.82
N LYS A 209 -10.84 9.63 -6.95
CA LYS A 209 -11.39 10.86 -7.50
C LYS A 209 -12.88 10.74 -7.77
N GLU A 210 -13.63 11.86 -7.68
CA GLU A 210 -15.08 11.93 -7.96
C GLU A 210 -15.43 11.45 -9.37
N SER A 211 -14.52 11.61 -10.33
CA SER A 211 -14.67 11.10 -11.70
C SER A 211 -13.44 10.32 -12.12
N VAL A 212 -13.64 9.18 -12.71
CA VAL A 212 -12.58 8.24 -13.14
C VAL A 212 -12.79 7.77 -14.58
N GLU A 213 -11.72 7.43 -15.28
CA GLU A 213 -11.79 6.79 -16.59
C GLU A 213 -11.80 5.27 -16.42
N TYR A 214 -12.92 4.63 -16.72
CA TYR A 214 -13.08 3.18 -16.64
C TYR A 214 -13.79 2.65 -17.89
N GLY A 215 -13.26 1.56 -18.48
CA GLY A 215 -13.85 0.96 -19.69
C GLY A 215 -13.92 1.90 -20.91
N GLY A 216 -13.08 2.95 -20.96
CA GLY A 216 -13.10 3.97 -22.03
C GLY A 216 -14.12 5.08 -21.83
N ASN A 217 -14.85 5.09 -20.71
CA ASN A 217 -15.81 6.12 -20.34
C ASN A 217 -15.33 6.88 -19.09
N VAL A 218 -15.81 8.11 -18.94
CA VAL A 218 -15.70 8.86 -17.67
C VAL A 218 -16.96 8.58 -16.87
N ILE A 219 -16.78 7.99 -15.69
CA ILE A 219 -17.87 7.66 -14.77
C ILE A 219 -17.60 8.28 -13.40
N SER A 220 -18.62 8.39 -12.56
CA SER A 220 -18.45 8.83 -11.19
C SER A 220 -17.75 7.74 -10.34
N ARG A 221 -17.18 8.14 -9.19
CA ARG A 221 -16.64 7.20 -8.22
C ARG A 221 -17.71 6.21 -7.76
N GLU A 222 -18.91 6.67 -7.52
CA GLU A 222 -20.05 5.88 -7.08
C GLU A 222 -20.39 4.81 -8.12
N GLU A 223 -20.51 5.17 -9.41
CA GLU A 223 -20.71 4.21 -10.51
C GLU A 223 -19.56 3.20 -10.61
N PHE A 224 -18.32 3.63 -10.39
CA PHE A 224 -17.18 2.71 -10.34
C PHE A 224 -17.27 1.74 -9.16
N ILE A 225 -17.71 2.21 -7.99
CA ILE A 225 -17.93 1.33 -6.82
C ILE A 225 -19.06 0.33 -7.09
N GLU A 226 -20.16 0.75 -7.77
CA GLU A 226 -21.22 -0.14 -8.19
C GLU A 226 -20.70 -1.26 -9.09
N VAL A 227 -19.80 -0.95 -10.03
CA VAL A 227 -19.12 -1.99 -10.84
C VAL A 227 -18.37 -2.99 -9.96
N LEU A 228 -17.67 -2.55 -8.91
CA LEU A 228 -16.98 -3.47 -8.01
C LEU A 228 -17.97 -4.34 -7.21
N ILE A 229 -19.10 -3.78 -6.77
CA ILE A 229 -20.18 -4.50 -6.09
C ILE A 229 -20.78 -5.57 -6.99
N GLU A 230 -21.08 -5.25 -8.25
CA GLU A 230 -21.57 -6.20 -9.24
C GLU A 230 -20.60 -7.38 -9.48
N HIS A 231 -19.30 -7.15 -9.27
CA HIS A 231 -18.25 -8.18 -9.37
C HIS A 231 -17.96 -8.88 -8.04
N GLY A 232 -18.74 -8.59 -6.99
CA GLY A 232 -18.71 -9.32 -5.73
C GLY A 232 -17.91 -8.63 -4.61
N LEU A 233 -17.67 -7.31 -4.67
CA LEU A 233 -17.09 -6.60 -3.53
C LEU A 233 -17.90 -6.85 -2.26
N ASP A 234 -17.28 -7.36 -1.18
CA ASP A 234 -17.97 -7.77 0.04
C ASP A 234 -18.28 -6.61 0.99
N GLY A 235 -17.52 -5.51 0.88
CA GLY A 235 -17.71 -4.37 1.77
C GLY A 235 -16.90 -3.14 1.38
N ILE A 236 -17.16 -2.07 2.13
CA ILE A 236 -16.50 -0.76 1.93
C ILE A 236 -16.07 -0.25 3.29
N GLU A 237 -14.85 0.30 3.38
CA GLU A 237 -14.37 0.95 4.59
C GLU A 237 -15.17 2.22 4.86
N ALA A 238 -15.92 2.22 5.97
CA ALA A 238 -16.84 3.30 6.32
C ALA A 238 -16.19 4.41 7.18
N SER A 239 -15.04 4.14 7.78
CA SER A 239 -14.35 5.10 8.65
C SER A 239 -12.86 5.11 8.38
N TYR A 240 -12.32 6.24 7.96
CA TYR A 240 -10.91 6.43 7.65
C TYR A 240 -10.45 7.84 8.06
N SER A 241 -9.20 7.99 8.51
CA SER A 241 -8.64 9.28 8.94
C SER A 241 -8.12 10.10 7.75
N TYR A 242 -9.03 10.63 6.93
CA TYR A 242 -8.69 11.42 5.73
C TYR A 242 -7.87 12.68 6.01
N ASP A 243 -7.95 13.24 7.21
CA ASP A 243 -7.16 14.39 7.69
C ASP A 243 -5.65 14.14 7.71
N LYS A 244 -5.22 12.88 7.73
CA LYS A 244 -3.80 12.48 7.71
C LYS A 244 -3.25 12.22 6.33
N THR A 245 -4.10 12.27 5.32
CA THR A 245 -3.72 12.03 3.93
C THR A 245 -3.36 13.34 3.22
N SER A 246 -2.79 13.25 2.01
CA SER A 246 -2.62 14.40 1.12
C SER A 246 -3.92 14.84 0.43
N TYR A 247 -5.04 14.32 0.87
CA TYR A 247 -6.38 14.66 0.40
C TYR A 247 -6.87 15.91 1.13
N ASP A 248 -7.13 16.99 0.38
CA ASP A 248 -7.67 18.26 0.93
C ASP A 248 -9.19 18.19 1.20
N GLY A 249 -9.77 17.01 1.08
CA GLY A 249 -11.20 16.80 1.24
C GLY A 249 -11.63 16.85 2.69
N LYS A 250 -12.50 17.79 3.02
CA LYS A 250 -13.24 17.86 4.30
C LYS A 250 -14.38 16.83 4.29
N MET A 251 -14.10 15.57 3.98
CA MET A 251 -15.16 14.57 3.97
C MET A 251 -15.20 13.88 5.32
N THR A 252 -16.25 14.16 6.07
CA THR A 252 -16.73 13.24 7.08
C THR A 252 -17.58 12.22 6.36
N PRO A 253 -17.33 10.91 6.49
CA PRO A 253 -18.28 9.91 6.03
C PRO A 253 -19.59 10.13 6.83
N GLU A 254 -20.66 10.45 6.15
CA GLU A 254 -22.01 10.33 6.66
C GLU A 254 -22.51 8.92 6.43
#